data_bb993683e7b064cbace76270c9c8ad32
#
_entry.id   bb993683e7b064cbace76270c9c8ad32
#
_cell.length_a   1.000
_cell.length_b   1.000
_cell.length_c   1.000
_cell.angle_alpha   90.00
_cell.angle_beta   90.00
_cell.angle_gamma   90.00
#
_symmetry.space_group_name_H-M   'P 1'
#
loop_
_entity.id
_entity.type
_entity.pdbx_description
1 polymer ?
#
loop_
_entity_poly.entity_id
_entity_poly.type
_entity_poly.pdbx_seq_one_letter_code
_entity_poly.pdbx_strand_id
1 'polypeptide(L)'
;MTSVRTVSKIERLGSSLAALRRVALYLGVTIPLLPVQLVLIALHSPFARRLPRVYHRLCCSILGFDVAVTGTPSTVRPTLFVSNHVSYVDIIVLGEVIETSFIAKAEIARWPFFGWLAKLQRTEFVDRRGFRAAAHRDAIHRRLEAGDDLGLFPEGTSSDGNAVGPLKSALFSVAEDTVRGRRLTIQP
;
A
#
# COMPACT_ATOMS: atom_id res chain seq x y z
N MET A 1 -31.07 -16.66 11.16
CA MET A 1 -30.63 -16.28 12.54
C MET A 1 -29.14 -15.93 12.60
N THR A 2 -28.70 -14.87 11.88
CA THR A 2 -27.28 -14.53 11.73
C THR A 2 -26.97 -13.08 12.16
N SER A 3 -27.91 -12.39 12.81
CA SER A 3 -27.82 -10.95 13.13
C SER A 3 -27.13 -10.61 14.47
N VAL A 4 -27.03 -11.54 15.43
CA VAL A 4 -26.63 -11.24 16.81
C VAL A 4 -25.10 -11.15 17.00
N ARG A 5 -24.29 -11.83 16.17
CA ARG A 5 -22.82 -11.79 16.31
C ARG A 5 -22.18 -10.51 15.77
N THR A 6 -22.82 -9.82 14.85
CA THR A 6 -22.27 -8.59 14.25
C THR A 6 -22.36 -7.41 15.21
N VAL A 7 -23.45 -7.28 15.96
CA VAL A 7 -23.66 -6.18 16.92
C VAL A 7 -22.67 -6.23 18.09
N SER A 8 -22.40 -7.40 18.64
CA SER A 8 -21.47 -7.56 19.77
C SER A 8 -20.00 -7.28 19.36
N LYS A 9 -19.64 -7.50 18.09
CA LYS A 9 -18.29 -7.18 17.59
C LYS A 9 -18.12 -5.67 17.38
N ILE A 10 -19.17 -4.97 16.93
CA ILE A 10 -19.18 -3.50 16.75
C ILE A 10 -19.14 -2.79 18.09
N GLU A 11 -19.89 -3.21 19.13
CA GLU A 11 -19.84 -2.62 20.46
C GLU A 11 -18.46 -2.75 21.11
N ARG A 12 -17.76 -3.87 20.92
CA ARG A 12 -16.37 -4.03 21.38
C ARG A 12 -15.37 -3.14 20.64
N LEU A 13 -15.66 -2.72 19.40
CA LEU A 13 -14.83 -1.79 18.65
C LEU A 13 -14.92 -0.35 19.20
N GLY A 14 -16.05 0.04 19.78
CA GLY A 14 -16.31 1.40 20.30
C GLY A 14 -15.78 1.68 21.71
N SER A 15 -15.19 0.70 22.41
CA SER A 15 -14.64 0.91 23.75
C SER A 15 -13.33 1.72 23.69
N SER A 16 -13.24 2.81 24.48
CA SER A 16 -12.03 3.63 24.62
C SER A 16 -10.82 2.80 25.05
N LEU A 17 -11.02 1.81 25.93
CA LEU A 17 -9.96 0.89 26.35
C LEU A 17 -9.48 -0.01 25.21
N ALA A 18 -10.40 -0.49 24.37
CA ALA A 18 -10.04 -1.28 23.19
C ALA A 18 -9.28 -0.44 22.16
N ALA A 19 -9.68 0.82 21.96
CA ALA A 19 -8.96 1.76 21.10
C ALA A 19 -7.55 2.03 21.63
N LEU A 20 -7.41 2.34 22.91
CA LEU A 20 -6.10 2.58 23.54
C LEU A 20 -5.19 1.36 23.43
N ARG A 21 -5.72 0.15 23.69
CA ARG A 21 -4.96 -1.10 23.52
C ARG A 21 -4.49 -1.30 22.08
N ARG A 22 -5.33 -1.01 21.07
CA ARG A 22 -4.96 -1.12 19.67
C ARG A 22 -3.86 -0.14 19.29
N VAL A 23 -3.97 1.11 19.74
CA VAL A 23 -2.94 2.13 19.54
C VAL A 23 -1.62 1.70 20.20
N ALA A 24 -1.66 1.20 21.44
CA ALA A 24 -0.48 0.72 22.14
C ALA A 24 0.18 -0.46 21.42
N LEU A 25 -0.60 -1.44 20.93
CA LEU A 25 -0.12 -2.57 20.16
C LEU A 25 0.46 -2.12 18.81
N TYR A 26 -0.24 -1.20 18.13
CA TYR A 26 0.23 -0.64 16.86
C TYR A 26 1.59 0.05 17.00
N LEU A 27 1.75 0.91 18.01
CA LEU A 27 3.02 1.57 18.30
C LEU A 27 4.09 0.58 18.77
N GLY A 28 3.72 -0.39 19.60
CA GLY A 28 4.62 -1.44 20.10
C GLY A 28 5.15 -2.36 19.01
N VAL A 29 4.43 -2.54 17.91
CA VAL A 29 4.90 -3.25 16.70
C VAL A 29 5.67 -2.31 15.79
N THR A 30 5.14 -1.11 15.56
CA THR A 30 5.70 -0.17 14.58
C THR A 30 7.07 0.34 14.99
N ILE A 31 7.21 0.83 16.23
CA ILE A 31 8.45 1.48 16.69
C ILE A 31 9.68 0.56 16.60
N PRO A 32 9.63 -0.71 17.06
CA PRO A 32 10.77 -1.61 16.92
C PRO A 32 11.07 -2.02 15.48
N LEU A 33 10.07 -2.09 14.61
CA LEU A 33 10.26 -2.49 13.21
C LEU A 33 10.84 -1.38 12.33
N LEU A 34 10.73 -0.10 12.73
CA LEU A 34 11.31 1.03 11.98
C LEU A 34 12.83 0.87 11.78
N PRO A 35 13.66 0.72 12.84
CA PRO A 35 15.10 0.56 12.68
C PRO A 35 15.46 -0.74 11.93
N VAL A 36 14.72 -1.82 12.14
CA VAL A 36 14.94 -3.08 11.41
C VAL A 36 14.75 -2.86 9.91
N GLN A 37 13.65 -2.24 9.51
CA GLN A 37 13.39 -1.96 8.09
C GLN A 37 14.45 -1.01 7.50
N LEU A 38 14.87 0.01 8.24
CA LEU A 38 15.92 0.94 7.81
C LEU A 38 17.23 0.19 7.53
N VAL A 39 17.64 -0.69 8.43
CA VAL A 39 18.85 -1.52 8.27
C VAL A 39 18.71 -2.46 7.06
N LEU A 40 17.55 -3.13 6.89
CA LEU A 40 17.30 -4.00 5.74
C LEU A 40 17.40 -3.23 4.41
N ILE A 41 16.88 -2.00 4.36
CA ILE A 41 16.98 -1.13 3.17
C ILE A 41 18.45 -0.74 2.94
N ALA A 42 19.15 -0.31 3.96
CA ALA A 42 20.55 0.11 3.86
C ALA A 42 21.49 -1.03 3.39
N LEU A 43 21.20 -2.27 3.82
CA LEU A 43 21.93 -3.46 3.40
C LEU A 43 21.45 -4.04 2.06
N HIS A 44 20.51 -3.39 1.37
CA HIS A 44 19.89 -3.87 0.12
C HIS A 44 19.34 -5.31 0.26
N SER A 45 18.90 -5.69 1.45
CA SER A 45 18.41 -7.02 1.76
C SER A 45 17.10 -7.33 1.03
N PRO A 46 16.90 -8.54 0.49
CA PRO A 46 15.62 -8.94 -0.10
C PRO A 46 14.48 -8.93 0.93
N PHE A 47 14.79 -9.06 2.21
CA PHE A 47 13.80 -8.96 3.28
C PHE A 47 13.20 -7.56 3.43
N ALA A 48 13.86 -6.50 2.93
CA ALA A 48 13.30 -5.15 2.91
C ALA A 48 11.99 -5.03 2.10
N ARG A 49 11.74 -5.97 1.18
CA ARG A 49 10.48 -6.06 0.41
C ARG A 49 9.40 -6.84 1.17
N ARG A 50 9.80 -7.84 1.96
CA ARG A 50 8.90 -8.77 2.66
C ARG A 50 8.41 -8.23 4.00
N LEU A 51 9.26 -7.50 4.74
CA LEU A 51 8.91 -6.99 6.07
C LEU A 51 7.67 -6.12 6.07
N PRO A 52 7.44 -5.19 5.11
CA PRO A 52 6.21 -4.42 5.05
C PRO A 52 4.94 -5.29 4.99
N ARG A 53 4.97 -6.41 4.24
CA ARG A 53 3.83 -7.33 4.17
C ARG A 53 3.53 -7.96 5.53
N VAL A 54 4.55 -8.40 6.25
CA VAL A 54 4.39 -8.94 7.62
C VAL A 54 3.84 -7.86 8.55
N TYR A 55 4.37 -6.64 8.45
CA TYR A 55 3.88 -5.50 9.23
C TYR A 55 2.39 -5.20 8.95
N HIS A 56 1.98 -5.15 7.68
CA HIS A 56 0.57 -4.91 7.33
C HIS A 56 -0.35 -6.00 7.84
N ARG A 57 0.07 -7.27 7.81
CA ARG A 57 -0.67 -8.39 8.40
C ARG A 57 -0.87 -8.21 9.90
N LEU A 58 0.16 -7.79 10.62
CA LEU A 58 0.05 -7.47 12.05
C LEU A 58 -0.89 -6.28 12.28
N CYS A 59 -0.82 -5.24 11.45
CA CYS A 59 -1.74 -4.10 11.53
C CYS A 59 -3.19 -4.51 11.29
N CYS A 60 -3.49 -5.33 10.27
CA CYS A 60 -4.84 -5.86 10.04
C CYS A 60 -5.35 -6.63 11.25
N SER A 61 -4.51 -7.49 11.82
CA SER A 61 -4.85 -8.26 13.03
C SER A 61 -5.13 -7.37 14.24
N ILE A 62 -4.29 -6.36 14.50
CA ILE A 62 -4.45 -5.40 15.61
C ILE A 62 -5.73 -4.57 15.44
N LEU A 63 -6.00 -4.12 14.22
CA LEU A 63 -7.19 -3.33 13.89
C LEU A 63 -8.46 -4.16 13.85
N GLY A 64 -8.33 -5.49 13.74
CA GLY A 64 -9.46 -6.43 13.69
C GLY A 64 -10.09 -6.53 12.30
N PHE A 65 -9.32 -6.28 11.25
CA PHE A 65 -9.76 -6.52 9.88
C PHE A 65 -9.76 -8.01 9.58
N ASP A 66 -10.81 -8.44 8.89
CA ASP A 66 -10.94 -9.77 8.31
C ASP A 66 -10.86 -9.60 6.80
N VAL A 67 -9.70 -9.93 6.24
CA VAL A 67 -9.40 -9.71 4.82
C VAL A 67 -9.74 -10.95 4.03
N ALA A 68 -10.83 -10.88 3.26
CA ALA A 68 -11.22 -11.94 2.33
C ALA A 68 -10.59 -11.70 0.95
N VAL A 69 -9.89 -12.68 0.43
CA VAL A 69 -9.26 -12.63 -0.88
C VAL A 69 -9.98 -13.57 -1.84
N THR A 70 -10.42 -13.03 -2.97
CA THR A 70 -10.98 -13.84 -4.07
C THR A 70 -10.04 -13.77 -5.27
N GLY A 71 -9.71 -14.92 -5.83
CA GLY A 71 -8.70 -15.02 -6.89
C GLY A 71 -7.29 -15.21 -6.35
N THR A 72 -6.30 -15.06 -7.23
CA THR A 72 -4.88 -15.27 -6.90
C THR A 72 -4.06 -14.08 -7.36
N PRO A 73 -3.29 -13.44 -6.47
CA PRO A 73 -2.35 -12.40 -6.87
C PRO A 73 -1.32 -12.91 -7.87
N SER A 74 -0.96 -12.07 -8.84
CA SER A 74 0.08 -12.39 -9.83
C SER A 74 1.39 -12.77 -9.15
N THR A 75 2.02 -13.81 -9.66
CA THR A 75 3.39 -14.21 -9.29
C THR A 75 4.43 -13.72 -10.28
N VAL A 76 3.99 -13.12 -11.40
CA VAL A 76 4.86 -12.52 -12.41
C VAL A 76 5.45 -11.22 -11.86
N ARG A 77 6.76 -11.03 -12.01
CA ARG A 77 7.45 -9.80 -11.60
C ARG A 77 8.17 -9.15 -12.77
N PRO A 78 8.01 -7.86 -12.92
CA PRO A 78 7.20 -6.93 -12.13
C PRO A 78 5.71 -6.98 -12.51
N THR A 79 4.83 -6.74 -11.54
CA THR A 79 3.40 -6.52 -11.73
C THR A 79 3.00 -5.12 -11.23
N LEU A 80 2.20 -4.41 -12.00
CA LEU A 80 1.49 -3.21 -11.57
C LEU A 80 0.09 -3.60 -11.08
N PHE A 81 -0.10 -3.59 -9.77
CA PHE A 81 -1.40 -3.80 -9.15
C PHE A 81 -2.20 -2.50 -9.19
N VAL A 82 -3.45 -2.59 -9.61
CA VAL A 82 -4.32 -1.43 -9.79
C VAL A 82 -5.58 -1.63 -8.94
N SER A 83 -5.91 -0.67 -8.08
CA SER A 83 -7.08 -0.77 -7.20
C SER A 83 -7.82 0.56 -7.14
N ASN A 84 -9.13 0.51 -6.87
CA ASN A 84 -9.88 1.66 -6.39
C ASN A 84 -9.34 2.13 -5.04
N HIS A 85 -9.66 3.35 -4.63
CA HIS A 85 -9.13 3.95 -3.41
C HIS A 85 -10.24 4.52 -2.53
N VAL A 86 -10.44 3.92 -1.38
CA VAL A 86 -11.46 4.35 -0.41
C VAL A 86 -10.82 5.11 0.75
N SER A 87 -9.70 4.59 1.28
CA SER A 87 -9.04 5.22 2.43
C SER A 87 -7.56 4.80 2.55
N TYR A 88 -6.86 5.39 3.51
CA TYR A 88 -5.48 4.97 3.84
C TYR A 88 -5.39 3.51 4.33
N VAL A 89 -6.51 2.93 4.74
CA VAL A 89 -6.62 1.52 5.14
C VAL A 89 -6.35 0.58 3.97
N ASP A 90 -6.62 1.00 2.74
CA ASP A 90 -6.37 0.20 1.54
C ASP A 90 -4.90 -0.21 1.42
N ILE A 91 -3.98 0.68 1.85
CA ILE A 91 -2.54 0.39 1.86
C ILE A 91 -2.23 -0.77 2.81
N ILE A 92 -2.89 -0.81 3.97
CA ILE A 92 -2.70 -1.85 4.97
C ILE A 92 -3.28 -3.17 4.47
N VAL A 93 -4.49 -3.14 3.94
CA VAL A 93 -5.22 -4.32 3.44
C VAL A 93 -4.51 -4.93 2.22
N LEU A 94 -4.20 -4.11 1.21
CA LEU A 94 -3.48 -4.59 0.03
C LEU A 94 -2.06 -5.05 0.37
N GLY A 95 -1.37 -4.31 1.24
CA GLY A 95 -0.02 -4.65 1.68
C GLY A 95 0.05 -5.95 2.49
N GLU A 96 -1.04 -6.41 3.10
CA GLU A 96 -1.13 -7.74 3.70
C GLU A 96 -1.18 -8.84 2.63
N VAL A 97 -1.94 -8.59 1.56
CA VAL A 97 -2.21 -9.59 0.50
C VAL A 97 -1.03 -9.71 -0.46
N ILE A 98 -0.48 -8.58 -0.90
CA ILE A 98 0.56 -8.52 -1.93
C ILE A 98 1.86 -7.89 -1.40
N GLU A 99 3.00 -8.40 -1.89
CA GLU A 99 4.33 -7.84 -1.59
C GLU A 99 4.61 -6.71 -2.58
N THR A 100 4.12 -5.52 -2.30
CA THR A 100 4.21 -4.37 -3.20
C THR A 100 4.66 -3.10 -2.48
N SER A 101 5.22 -2.16 -3.23
CA SER A 101 5.34 -0.76 -2.82
C SER A 101 4.23 0.05 -3.49
N PHE A 102 3.84 1.19 -2.92
CA PHE A 102 2.75 1.99 -3.47
C PHE A 102 3.26 3.24 -4.18
N ILE A 103 2.44 3.76 -5.09
CA ILE A 103 2.64 5.06 -5.72
C ILE A 103 1.74 6.05 -5.00
N ALA A 104 2.32 7.10 -4.41
CA ALA A 104 1.60 8.08 -3.60
C ALA A 104 1.91 9.52 -4.02
N LYS A 105 1.08 10.48 -3.56
CA LYS A 105 1.33 11.91 -3.75
C LYS A 105 2.57 12.36 -2.99
N ALA A 106 3.36 13.26 -3.58
CA ALA A 106 4.58 13.81 -2.97
C ALA A 106 4.33 14.49 -1.61
N GLU A 107 3.14 15.08 -1.41
CA GLU A 107 2.80 15.71 -0.14
C GLU A 107 2.80 14.72 1.04
N ILE A 108 2.45 13.45 0.80
CA ILE A 108 2.39 12.41 1.84
C ILE A 108 3.79 12.16 2.45
N ALA A 109 4.86 12.34 1.67
CA ALA A 109 6.22 12.21 2.17
C ALA A 109 6.57 13.16 3.34
N ARG A 110 5.79 14.25 3.47
CA ARG A 110 5.97 15.29 4.50
C ARG A 110 5.05 15.10 5.71
N TRP A 111 4.14 14.14 5.68
CA TRP A 111 3.22 13.91 6.78
C TRP A 111 3.99 13.39 8.00
N PRO A 112 3.75 13.96 9.19
CA PRO A 112 4.34 13.47 10.41
C PRO A 112 4.04 11.98 10.59
N PHE A 113 5.03 11.20 11.01
CA PHE A 113 4.96 9.76 11.24
C PHE A 113 4.62 8.94 9.97
N PHE A 114 3.49 9.18 9.33
CA PHE A 114 3.06 8.43 8.14
C PHE A 114 3.97 8.61 6.92
N GLY A 115 4.57 9.77 6.75
CA GLY A 115 5.56 10.01 5.70
C GLY A 115 6.82 9.14 5.89
N TRP A 116 7.22 8.89 7.13
CA TRP A 116 8.32 7.97 7.45
C TRP A 116 7.94 6.52 7.15
N LEU A 117 6.74 6.08 7.55
CA LEU A 117 6.24 4.74 7.25
C LEU A 117 6.20 4.50 5.74
N ALA A 118 5.66 5.46 4.98
CA ALA A 118 5.59 5.37 3.53
C ALA A 118 6.99 5.29 2.88
N LYS A 119 7.98 6.06 3.36
CA LYS A 119 9.36 5.98 2.89
C LYS A 119 9.99 4.62 3.19
N LEU A 120 9.77 4.08 4.37
CA LEU A 120 10.28 2.76 4.76
C LEU A 120 9.58 1.62 4.03
N GLN A 121 8.34 1.81 3.58
CA GLN A 121 7.65 0.91 2.67
C GLN A 121 8.16 1.04 1.22
N ARG A 122 9.13 1.93 0.96
CA ARG A 122 9.70 2.19 -0.36
C ARG A 122 8.67 2.76 -1.34
N THR A 123 7.68 3.52 -0.82
CA THR A 123 6.66 4.21 -1.63
C THR A 123 7.33 5.13 -2.65
N GLU A 124 6.86 5.09 -3.89
CA GLU A 124 7.26 6.03 -4.93
C GLU A 124 6.38 7.28 -4.86
N PHE A 125 6.99 8.43 -4.63
CA PHE A 125 6.28 9.69 -4.45
C PHE A 125 6.24 10.48 -5.76
N VAL A 126 5.04 10.75 -6.25
CA VAL A 126 4.82 11.46 -7.51
C VAL A 126 4.18 12.82 -7.28
N ASP A 127 4.71 13.86 -7.94
CA ASP A 127 4.09 15.19 -7.99
C ASP A 127 3.18 15.26 -9.22
N ARG A 128 1.92 15.62 -9.00
CA ARG A 128 0.91 15.70 -10.06
C ARG A 128 0.92 17.00 -10.85
N ARG A 129 1.75 17.96 -10.48
CA ARG A 129 1.83 19.26 -11.11
C ARG A 129 2.76 19.25 -12.32
N GLY A 130 2.18 19.01 -13.50
CA GLY A 130 2.66 19.39 -14.83
C GLY A 130 4.05 18.86 -15.25
N PHE A 131 5.05 19.68 -15.17
CA PHE A 131 6.35 19.53 -15.83
C PHE A 131 7.22 18.32 -15.41
N ARG A 132 6.85 17.65 -14.30
CA ARG A 132 7.60 16.50 -13.76
C ARG A 132 7.00 15.14 -14.11
N ALA A 133 5.97 15.08 -14.93
CA ALA A 133 5.30 13.82 -15.28
C ALA A 133 6.27 12.80 -15.90
N ALA A 134 7.18 13.24 -16.78
CA ALA A 134 8.19 12.38 -17.39
C ALA A 134 9.17 11.82 -16.34
N ALA A 135 9.70 12.68 -15.45
CA ALA A 135 10.61 12.24 -14.40
C ALA A 135 9.97 11.21 -13.43
N HIS A 136 8.67 11.35 -13.17
CA HIS A 136 7.93 10.39 -12.33
C HIS A 136 7.68 9.08 -13.07
N ARG A 137 7.34 9.14 -14.36
CA ARG A 137 7.26 7.96 -15.21
C ARG A 137 8.58 7.19 -15.20
N ASP A 138 9.71 7.90 -15.39
CA ASP A 138 11.04 7.31 -15.36
C ASP A 138 11.38 6.68 -14.00
N ALA A 139 10.96 7.31 -12.90
CA ALA A 139 11.17 6.77 -11.56
C ALA A 139 10.37 5.47 -11.34
N ILE A 140 9.11 5.44 -11.73
CA ILE A 140 8.26 4.24 -11.68
C ILE A 140 8.84 3.16 -12.59
N HIS A 141 9.22 3.52 -13.82
CA HIS A 141 9.82 2.59 -14.78
C HIS A 141 11.09 1.95 -14.22
N ARG A 142 12.02 2.73 -13.65
CA ARG A 142 13.24 2.19 -13.00
C ARG A 142 12.91 1.17 -11.90
N ARG A 143 11.85 1.41 -11.11
CA ARG A 143 11.43 0.49 -10.05
C ARG A 143 10.92 -0.83 -10.63
N LEU A 144 10.09 -0.76 -11.67
CA LEU A 144 9.60 -1.93 -12.39
C LEU A 144 10.76 -2.70 -13.07
N GLU A 145 11.69 -1.98 -13.71
CA GLU A 145 12.91 -2.60 -14.28
C GLU A 145 13.78 -3.29 -13.22
N ALA A 146 13.83 -2.75 -11.99
CA ALA A 146 14.48 -3.42 -10.87
C ALA A 146 13.71 -4.65 -10.35
N GLY A 147 12.50 -4.94 -10.89
CA GLY A 147 11.66 -6.07 -10.52
C GLY A 147 10.82 -5.83 -9.27
N ASP A 148 10.58 -4.58 -8.92
CA ASP A 148 9.63 -4.24 -7.85
C ASP A 148 8.21 -4.32 -8.39
N ASP A 149 7.30 -4.89 -7.59
CA ASP A 149 5.86 -4.77 -7.83
C ASP A 149 5.38 -3.43 -7.26
N LEU A 150 4.46 -2.76 -7.95
CA LEU A 150 3.94 -1.46 -7.56
C LEU A 150 2.41 -1.49 -7.49
N GLY A 151 1.86 -0.85 -6.46
CA GLY A 151 0.42 -0.62 -6.28
C GLY A 151 0.04 0.80 -6.68
N LEU A 152 -0.95 0.92 -7.55
CA LEU A 152 -1.44 2.18 -8.08
C LEU A 152 -2.92 2.35 -7.76
N PHE A 153 -3.27 3.53 -7.27
CA PHE A 153 -4.65 3.99 -7.11
C PHE A 153 -4.95 5.05 -8.18
N PRO A 154 -5.50 4.65 -9.36
CA PRO A 154 -5.62 5.55 -10.50
C PRO A 154 -6.67 6.65 -10.35
N GLU A 155 -7.60 6.52 -9.39
CA GLU A 155 -8.52 7.59 -9.00
C GLU A 155 -7.76 8.82 -8.49
N GLY A 156 -6.63 8.56 -7.88
CA GLY A 156 -5.74 9.60 -7.40
C GLY A 156 -6.24 10.36 -6.18
N THR A 157 -7.35 10.00 -5.61
CA THR A 157 -7.89 10.47 -4.32
C THR A 157 -8.75 9.36 -3.76
N SER A 158 -8.93 9.34 -2.44
CA SER A 158 -9.89 8.43 -1.81
C SER A 158 -11.32 8.90 -2.09
N SER A 159 -12.24 7.92 -2.17
CA SER A 159 -13.68 8.10 -2.36
C SER A 159 -14.45 7.64 -1.10
N ASP A 160 -15.77 7.74 -1.15
CA ASP A 160 -16.64 7.19 -0.09
C ASP A 160 -16.90 5.68 -0.23
N GLY A 161 -16.33 5.05 -1.26
CA GLY A 161 -16.46 3.61 -1.51
C GLY A 161 -17.76 3.17 -2.18
N ASN A 162 -18.71 4.09 -2.42
CA ASN A 162 -20.00 3.75 -3.04
C ASN A 162 -19.88 3.52 -4.56
N ALA A 163 -18.86 4.13 -5.18
CA ALA A 163 -18.57 3.97 -6.61
C ALA A 163 -17.08 4.12 -6.86
N VAL A 164 -16.59 3.50 -7.93
CA VAL A 164 -15.24 3.74 -8.44
C VAL A 164 -15.23 5.09 -9.14
N GLY A 165 -14.33 5.98 -8.71
CA GLY A 165 -14.16 7.29 -9.31
C GLY A 165 -13.52 7.25 -10.70
N PRO A 166 -13.46 8.37 -11.42
CA PRO A 166 -12.85 8.43 -12.74
C PRO A 166 -11.35 8.12 -12.66
N LEU A 167 -10.92 7.14 -13.45
CA LEU A 167 -9.52 6.73 -13.52
C LEU A 167 -8.71 7.72 -14.37
N LYS A 168 -7.59 8.19 -13.84
CA LYS A 168 -6.71 9.15 -14.52
C LYS A 168 -5.79 8.41 -15.50
N SER A 169 -6.07 8.52 -16.80
CA SER A 169 -5.31 7.86 -17.86
C SER A 169 -3.81 8.15 -17.81
N ALA A 170 -3.42 9.37 -17.45
CA ALA A 170 -2.02 9.75 -17.31
C ALA A 170 -1.22 8.87 -16.31
N LEU A 171 -1.90 8.26 -15.32
CA LEU A 171 -1.26 7.35 -14.37
C LEU A 171 -0.98 5.96 -14.97
N PHE A 172 -1.66 5.62 -16.07
CA PHE A 172 -1.42 4.38 -16.80
C PHE A 172 -0.36 4.50 -17.91
N SER A 173 0.23 5.68 -18.13
CA SER A 173 1.24 5.86 -19.18
C SER A 173 2.46 4.95 -19.02
N VAL A 174 2.76 4.52 -17.80
CA VAL A 174 3.80 3.52 -17.51
C VAL A 174 3.42 2.13 -18.04
N ALA A 175 2.13 1.84 -18.15
CA ALA A 175 1.63 0.55 -18.61
C ALA A 175 1.84 0.33 -20.12
N GLU A 176 2.07 1.41 -20.88
CA GLU A 176 2.37 1.37 -22.32
C GLU A 176 3.82 0.96 -22.58
N ASP A 177 4.69 1.09 -21.57
CA ASP A 177 6.11 0.79 -21.71
C ASP A 177 6.38 -0.72 -21.66
N THR A 178 7.45 -1.13 -22.34
CA THR A 178 8.03 -2.45 -22.13
C THR A 178 8.97 -2.40 -20.95
N VAL A 179 8.83 -3.36 -20.04
CA VAL A 179 9.69 -3.52 -18.89
C VAL A 179 10.43 -4.85 -19.04
N ARG A 180 11.75 -4.84 -18.93
CA ARG A 180 12.60 -6.03 -19.17
C ARG A 180 12.34 -6.70 -20.52
N GLY A 181 12.05 -5.92 -21.56
CA GLY A 181 11.78 -6.40 -22.90
C GLY A 181 10.43 -7.12 -23.09
N ARG A 182 9.52 -7.00 -22.12
CA ARG A 182 8.15 -7.58 -22.16
C ARG A 182 7.12 -6.52 -21.81
N ARG A 183 5.87 -6.74 -22.22
CA ARG A 183 4.76 -5.91 -21.74
C ARG A 183 4.60 -6.06 -20.25
N LEU A 184 4.36 -4.93 -19.55
CA LEU A 184 4.11 -4.92 -18.12
C LEU A 184 2.84 -5.72 -17.80
N THR A 185 2.93 -6.60 -16.81
CA THR A 185 1.75 -7.27 -16.26
C THR A 185 0.97 -6.29 -15.39
N ILE A 186 -0.33 -6.14 -15.68
CA ILE A 186 -1.24 -5.32 -14.90
C ILE A 186 -2.29 -6.25 -14.30
N GLN A 187 -2.53 -6.12 -13.00
CA GLN A 187 -3.58 -6.85 -12.29
C GLN A 187 -4.47 -5.86 -11.55
N PRO A 188 -5.78 -5.78 -11.92
CA PRO A 188 -6.79 -5.07 -11.11
C PRO A 188 -7.15 -5.86 -9.86
#